data_1e44e6ec1a568283d814638a1f8462a9
#
_entry.id   1e44e6ec1a568283d814638a1f8462a9
#
_cell.length_a   1.000
_cell.length_b   1.000
_cell.length_c   1.000
_cell.angle_alpha   90.00
_cell.angle_beta   90.00
_cell.angle_gamma   90.00
#
_symmetry.space_group_name_H-M   'P 1'
#
loop_
_entity.id
_entity.type
_entity.pdbx_description
1 polymer ?
#
loop_
_entity_poly.entity_id
_entity_poly.type
_entity_poly.pdbx_seq_one_letter_code
_entity_poly.pdbx_strand_id
1 'polypeptide(L)'
;MPALIHDRSRRALGPAALLLSLLFTPWALAGGEGWLEVTAEHGRMIASLPVPEGDAWCLEWNHSVAGFAVLDCYRHREGRMVLERSHLPDFAAGLDHIPGRGRQVSDGEGGYWIEAIDEPVPGNRYRLRVGSPE
;
A
#
# COMPACT_ATOMS: atom_id res chain seq x y z
N MET A 1 -74.04 29.30 50.52
CA MET A 1 -72.84 28.57 50.98
C MET A 1 -72.21 27.88 49.78
N PRO A 2 -71.04 28.32 49.29
CA PRO A 2 -70.46 27.70 48.14
C PRO A 2 -69.38 26.69 48.54
N ALA A 3 -69.42 25.52 47.90
CA ALA A 3 -68.38 24.47 48.01
C ALA A 3 -67.21 24.77 47.09
N LEU A 4 -66.01 24.76 47.61
CA LEU A 4 -64.79 24.89 46.88
C LEU A 4 -64.40 23.55 46.32
N ILE A 5 -64.32 23.46 44.98
CA ILE A 5 -63.73 22.29 44.27
C ILE A 5 -62.29 22.65 43.95
N HIS A 6 -61.39 21.91 44.56
CA HIS A 6 -59.94 21.98 44.25
C HIS A 6 -59.62 20.98 43.14
N ASP A 7 -59.36 21.49 41.94
CA ASP A 7 -58.86 20.72 40.83
C ASP A 7 -57.33 20.63 40.95
N ARG A 8 -56.80 19.43 41.26
CA ARG A 8 -55.40 19.10 41.18
C ARG A 8 -55.10 18.49 39.84
N SER A 9 -54.78 19.33 38.86
CA SER A 9 -54.22 18.86 37.61
C SER A 9 -52.83 18.21 37.88
N ARG A 10 -52.79 16.90 37.81
CA ARG A 10 -51.55 16.11 37.78
C ARG A 10 -50.87 16.38 36.44
N ARG A 11 -49.80 17.15 36.46
CA ARG A 11 -48.87 17.22 35.34
C ARG A 11 -48.20 15.87 35.22
N ALA A 12 -48.52 15.11 34.20
CA ALA A 12 -47.80 13.94 33.76
C ALA A 12 -46.44 14.41 33.18
N LEU A 13 -45.37 14.06 33.88
CA LEU A 13 -44.04 14.16 33.36
C LEU A 13 -43.89 13.08 32.27
N GLY A 14 -43.86 13.51 31.01
CA GLY A 14 -43.55 12.62 29.89
C GLY A 14 -42.09 12.15 29.97
N PRO A 15 -41.80 10.92 29.50
CA PRO A 15 -40.45 10.41 29.49
C PRO A 15 -39.62 11.22 28.50
N ALA A 16 -38.58 11.85 29.03
CA ALA A 16 -37.55 12.46 28.22
C ALA A 16 -36.86 11.35 27.38
N ALA A 17 -37.17 11.34 26.09
CA ALA A 17 -36.49 10.51 25.14
C ALA A 17 -35.03 10.99 25.05
N LEU A 18 -34.12 10.28 25.69
CA LEU A 18 -32.68 10.44 25.49
C LEU A 18 -32.36 9.97 24.06
N LEU A 19 -32.30 10.93 23.14
CA LEU A 19 -31.73 10.72 21.83
C LEU A 19 -30.21 10.53 22.00
N LEU A 20 -29.77 9.28 22.14
CA LEU A 20 -28.38 8.89 22.07
C LEU A 20 -27.92 9.07 20.62
N SER A 21 -27.43 10.26 20.30
CA SER A 21 -26.77 10.53 19.04
C SER A 21 -25.46 9.74 19.03
N LEU A 22 -25.49 8.55 18.45
CA LEU A 22 -24.30 7.83 18.07
C LEU A 22 -23.59 8.69 17.01
N LEU A 23 -22.64 9.50 17.44
CA LEU A 23 -21.67 10.13 16.57
C LEU A 23 -20.84 9.00 15.97
N PHE A 24 -21.28 8.49 14.83
CA PHE A 24 -20.44 7.75 13.92
C PHE A 24 -19.37 8.75 13.45
N THR A 25 -18.30 8.85 14.17
CA THR A 25 -17.05 9.39 13.60
C THR A 25 -16.63 8.37 12.54
N PRO A 26 -16.63 8.73 11.25
CA PRO A 26 -15.96 7.88 10.29
C PRO A 26 -14.49 7.84 10.74
N TRP A 27 -14.03 6.69 11.16
CA TRP A 27 -12.61 6.44 11.17
C TRP A 27 -12.17 6.55 9.73
N ALA A 28 -11.73 7.74 9.34
CA ALA A 28 -10.90 7.87 8.18
C ALA A 28 -9.73 6.90 8.45
N LEU A 29 -9.69 5.83 7.70
CA LEU A 29 -8.50 5.03 7.56
C LEU A 29 -7.47 6.02 6.98
N ALA A 30 -6.76 6.69 7.87
CA ALA A 30 -5.59 7.45 7.50
C ALA A 30 -4.62 6.40 6.97
N GLY A 31 -4.64 6.19 5.67
CA GLY A 31 -3.60 5.45 4.99
C GLY A 31 -2.28 6.04 5.47
N GLY A 32 -1.40 5.23 6.06
CA GLY A 32 -0.14 5.70 6.60
C GLY A 32 0.61 6.46 5.51
N GLU A 33 1.11 7.64 5.83
CA GLU A 33 2.03 8.36 4.95
C GLU A 33 3.31 7.55 4.87
N GLY A 34 3.74 7.22 3.66
CA GLY A 34 5.01 6.58 3.38
C GLY A 34 5.86 7.44 2.46
N TRP A 35 7.16 7.27 2.55
CA TRP A 35 8.12 7.94 1.68
C TRP A 35 9.09 6.93 1.12
N LEU A 36 9.24 6.93 -0.20
CA LEU A 36 10.30 6.21 -0.89
C LEU A 36 11.51 7.12 -1.00
N GLU A 37 12.57 6.76 -0.31
CA GLU A 37 13.82 7.52 -0.31
C GLU A 37 14.89 6.81 -1.13
N VAL A 38 15.51 7.53 -2.02
CA VAL A 38 16.66 7.07 -2.80
C VAL A 38 17.90 7.81 -2.31
N THR A 39 18.87 7.05 -1.83
CA THR A 39 20.13 7.62 -1.30
C THR A 39 21.35 7.06 -2.02
N ALA A 40 22.31 7.91 -2.29
CA ALA A 40 23.66 7.51 -2.73
C ALA A 40 24.48 7.01 -1.54
N GLU A 41 25.71 6.59 -1.82
CA GLU A 41 26.69 6.30 -0.79
C GLU A 41 26.84 7.45 0.21
N HIS A 42 27.16 7.12 1.43
CA HIS A 42 27.29 8.06 2.55
C HIS A 42 25.99 8.79 2.94
N GLY A 43 24.83 8.26 2.53
CA GLY A 43 23.52 8.77 2.94
C GLY A 43 23.06 10.05 2.23
N ARG A 44 23.72 10.47 1.14
CA ARG A 44 23.28 11.63 0.37
C ARG A 44 21.94 11.34 -0.31
N MET A 45 20.90 12.08 0.03
CA MET A 45 19.58 11.99 -0.58
C MET A 45 19.64 12.34 -2.06
N ILE A 46 19.12 11.47 -2.93
CA ILE A 46 18.96 11.70 -4.37
C ILE A 46 17.53 12.11 -4.67
N ALA A 47 16.57 11.37 -4.12
CA ALA A 47 15.15 11.62 -4.30
C ALA A 47 14.35 11.17 -3.07
N SER A 48 13.23 11.83 -2.85
CA SER A 48 12.23 11.45 -1.86
C SER A 48 10.85 11.65 -2.47
N LEU A 49 10.07 10.59 -2.53
CA LEU A 49 8.76 10.55 -3.17
C LEU A 49 7.71 10.11 -2.16
N PRO A 50 6.57 10.79 -2.06
CA PRO A 50 5.47 10.31 -1.23
C PRO A 50 4.89 9.02 -1.84
N VAL A 51 4.73 8.01 -1.02
CA VAL A 51 4.11 6.74 -1.39
C VAL A 51 3.14 6.35 -0.27
N PRO A 52 1.93 6.89 -0.28
CA PRO A 52 0.88 6.54 0.67
C PRO A 52 0.62 5.04 0.73
N GLU A 53 0.01 4.58 1.80
CA GLU A 53 -0.42 3.19 1.95
C GLU A 53 -1.30 2.76 0.77
N GLY A 54 -0.97 1.63 0.16
CA GLY A 54 -1.64 1.09 -1.02
C GLY A 54 -1.06 1.55 -2.36
N ASP A 55 -0.26 2.61 -2.38
CA ASP A 55 0.40 3.07 -3.61
C ASP A 55 1.50 2.11 -4.07
N ALA A 56 1.72 2.11 -5.37
CA ALA A 56 2.70 1.25 -6.02
C ALA A 56 3.69 2.05 -6.86
N TRP A 57 4.87 1.51 -7.03
CA TRP A 57 5.90 2.03 -7.93
C TRP A 57 6.66 0.88 -8.57
N CYS A 58 7.34 1.16 -9.67
CA CYS A 58 8.20 0.17 -10.30
C CYS A 58 9.62 0.72 -10.42
N LEU A 59 10.58 -0.18 -10.27
CA LEU A 59 11.99 0.03 -10.54
C LEU A 59 12.35 -0.68 -11.83
N GLU A 60 12.84 0.06 -12.81
CA GLU A 60 13.47 -0.50 -13.99
C GLU A 60 14.98 -0.57 -13.79
N TRP A 61 15.57 -1.72 -14.09
CA TRP A 61 17.01 -1.93 -14.02
C TRP A 61 17.47 -2.86 -15.14
N ASN A 62 18.70 -2.68 -15.60
CA ASN A 62 19.26 -3.53 -16.65
C ASN A 62 19.95 -4.75 -16.06
N HIS A 63 19.60 -5.92 -16.58
CA HIS A 63 20.27 -7.16 -16.21
C HIS A 63 21.70 -7.16 -16.77
N SER A 64 22.70 -7.23 -15.88
CA SER A 64 24.10 -7.02 -16.23
C SER A 64 24.69 -8.05 -17.20
N VAL A 65 24.11 -9.24 -17.29
CA VAL A 65 24.58 -10.30 -18.18
C VAL A 65 23.79 -10.33 -19.49
N ALA A 66 22.48 -10.22 -19.41
CA ALA A 66 21.57 -10.37 -20.56
C ALA A 66 21.33 -9.04 -21.29
N GLY A 67 21.65 -7.88 -20.66
CA GLY A 67 21.54 -6.56 -21.30
C GLY A 67 20.12 -6.04 -21.50
N PHE A 68 19.10 -6.73 -20.98
CA PHE A 68 17.71 -6.27 -21.09
C PHE A 68 17.21 -5.61 -19.80
N ALA A 69 16.15 -4.81 -19.94
CA ALA A 69 15.49 -4.19 -18.83
C ALA A 69 14.59 -5.18 -18.08
N VAL A 70 14.69 -5.19 -16.76
CA VAL A 70 13.78 -5.88 -15.83
C VAL A 70 12.99 -4.82 -15.11
N LEU A 71 11.70 -5.07 -14.88
CA LEU A 71 10.82 -4.16 -14.17
C LEU A 71 10.30 -4.84 -12.91
N ASP A 72 10.75 -4.39 -11.75
CA ASP A 72 10.27 -4.85 -10.45
C ASP A 72 9.27 -3.87 -9.88
N CYS A 73 8.04 -4.31 -9.62
CA CYS A 73 6.97 -3.46 -9.10
C CYS A 73 6.64 -3.79 -7.66
N TYR A 74 6.65 -2.76 -6.85
CA TYR A 74 6.45 -2.79 -5.42
C TYR A 74 5.17 -2.07 -5.03
N ARG A 75 4.65 -2.41 -3.86
CA ARG A 75 3.55 -1.70 -3.20
C ARG A 75 3.91 -1.37 -1.76
N HIS A 76 3.47 -0.20 -1.31
CA HIS A 76 3.45 0.13 0.10
C HIS A 76 2.29 -0.59 0.77
N ARG A 77 2.58 -1.50 1.69
CA ARG A 77 1.59 -2.28 2.43
C ARG A 77 1.99 -2.41 3.89
N GLU A 78 1.15 -1.89 4.78
CA GLU A 78 1.38 -1.95 6.23
C GLU A 78 2.76 -1.43 6.66
N GLY A 79 3.17 -0.28 6.11
CA GLY A 79 4.47 0.31 6.37
C GLY A 79 5.65 -0.45 5.75
N ARG A 80 5.40 -1.38 4.83
CA ARG A 80 6.42 -2.21 4.19
C ARG A 80 6.44 -2.03 2.69
N MET A 81 7.63 -2.16 2.14
CA MET A 81 7.85 -2.33 0.71
C MET A 81 7.65 -3.81 0.38
N VAL A 82 6.65 -4.12 -0.46
CA VAL A 82 6.34 -5.49 -0.87
C VAL A 82 6.51 -5.60 -2.37
N LEU A 83 7.36 -6.54 -2.82
CA LEU A 83 7.49 -6.87 -4.23
C LEU A 83 6.25 -7.65 -4.66
N GLU A 84 5.46 -7.08 -5.58
CA GLU A 84 4.21 -7.69 -6.05
C GLU A 84 4.38 -8.47 -7.35
N ARG A 85 5.14 -7.90 -8.29
CA ARG A 85 5.35 -8.52 -9.60
C ARG A 85 6.66 -8.07 -10.24
N SER A 86 7.21 -8.91 -11.12
CA SER A 86 8.37 -8.59 -11.95
C SER A 86 8.09 -8.90 -13.40
N HIS A 87 8.57 -8.05 -14.31
CA HIS A 87 8.52 -8.28 -15.76
C HIS A 87 9.90 -8.61 -16.30
N LEU A 88 9.97 -9.65 -17.10
CA LEU A 88 11.19 -10.09 -17.76
C LEU A 88 10.89 -10.27 -19.25
N PRO A 89 11.63 -9.60 -20.14
CA PRO A 89 11.37 -9.67 -21.59
C PRO A 89 11.86 -10.96 -22.23
N ASP A 90 12.70 -11.76 -21.53
CA ASP A 90 13.26 -13.00 -22.07
C ASP A 90 13.56 -13.99 -20.95
N PHE A 91 13.48 -15.28 -21.27
CA PHE A 91 13.83 -16.41 -20.41
C PHE A 91 15.34 -16.66 -20.33
N ALA A 92 16.14 -16.03 -21.19
CA ALA A 92 17.56 -16.34 -21.37
C ALA A 92 18.46 -16.02 -20.20
N ALA A 93 18.00 -15.26 -19.19
CA ALA A 93 18.83 -14.75 -18.12
C ALA A 93 18.93 -15.65 -16.89
N GLY A 94 18.33 -16.83 -16.90
CA GLY A 94 18.30 -17.70 -15.70
C GLY A 94 17.49 -17.13 -14.55
N LEU A 95 16.62 -16.16 -14.84
CA LEU A 95 15.65 -15.59 -13.91
C LEU A 95 14.32 -16.32 -13.97
N ASP A 96 14.38 -17.63 -14.23
CA ASP A 96 13.20 -18.47 -14.35
C ASP A 96 12.28 -18.35 -13.14
N HIS A 97 11.00 -18.54 -13.40
CA HIS A 97 10.00 -18.64 -12.36
C HIS A 97 10.37 -19.73 -11.34
N ILE A 98 10.55 -19.32 -10.10
CA ILE A 98 10.78 -20.24 -8.99
C ILE A 98 9.44 -20.85 -8.58
N PRO A 99 9.26 -22.17 -8.62
CA PRO A 99 8.03 -22.82 -8.17
C PRO A 99 7.66 -22.37 -6.74
N GLY A 100 6.42 -21.92 -6.57
CA GLY A 100 5.93 -21.41 -5.29
C GLY A 100 6.17 -19.90 -5.06
N ARG A 101 6.85 -19.22 -5.98
CA ARG A 101 7.07 -17.78 -5.95
C ARG A 101 6.28 -17.09 -7.06
N GLY A 102 5.06 -16.67 -6.73
CA GLY A 102 4.18 -16.03 -7.70
C GLY A 102 3.69 -16.93 -8.81
N ARG A 103 3.14 -16.34 -9.86
CA ARG A 103 2.57 -17.01 -11.03
C ARG A 103 3.12 -16.36 -12.29
N GLN A 104 3.67 -17.20 -13.19
CA GLN A 104 4.14 -16.73 -14.48
C GLN A 104 2.98 -16.52 -15.45
N VAL A 105 2.95 -15.38 -16.14
CA VAL A 105 1.95 -14.98 -17.11
C VAL A 105 2.65 -14.37 -18.32
N SER A 106 2.37 -14.83 -19.53
CA SER A 106 2.90 -14.24 -20.77
C SER A 106 2.46 -12.77 -20.88
N ASP A 107 3.36 -11.90 -21.34
CA ASP A 107 3.03 -10.52 -21.71
C ASP A 107 2.43 -10.40 -23.14
N GLY A 108 2.45 -11.48 -23.91
CA GLY A 108 1.98 -11.51 -25.30
C GLY A 108 3.00 -11.03 -26.34
N GLU A 109 4.17 -10.58 -25.91
CA GLU A 109 5.22 -10.03 -26.78
C GLU A 109 6.53 -10.84 -26.75
N GLY A 110 6.50 -12.00 -26.08
CA GLY A 110 7.64 -12.91 -25.96
C GLY A 110 8.31 -12.88 -24.58
N GLY A 111 7.94 -11.94 -23.74
CA GLY A 111 8.32 -11.86 -22.35
C GLY A 111 7.24 -12.41 -21.41
N TYR A 112 7.41 -12.16 -20.13
CA TYR A 112 6.48 -12.64 -19.11
C TYR A 112 6.52 -11.78 -17.84
N TRP A 113 5.40 -11.81 -17.13
CA TRP A 113 5.26 -11.33 -15.77
C TRP A 113 5.35 -12.50 -14.80
N ILE A 114 5.97 -12.26 -13.65
CA ILE A 114 5.76 -13.06 -12.45
C ILE A 114 4.85 -12.22 -11.57
N GLU A 115 3.60 -12.63 -11.44
CA GLU A 115 2.58 -11.93 -10.65
C GLU A 115 2.37 -12.59 -9.29
N ALA A 116 1.76 -11.87 -8.36
CA ALA A 116 1.45 -12.35 -7.01
C ALA A 116 2.68 -12.91 -6.28
N ILE A 117 3.80 -12.21 -6.37
CA ILE A 117 5.04 -12.56 -5.66
C ILE A 117 4.85 -12.38 -4.16
N ASP A 118 4.29 -11.23 -3.75
CA ASP A 118 3.91 -10.90 -2.37
C ASP A 118 5.05 -11.05 -1.34
N GLU A 119 6.26 -10.66 -1.73
CA GLU A 119 7.46 -10.75 -0.90
C GLU A 119 7.80 -9.41 -0.24
N PRO A 120 7.74 -9.30 1.11
CA PRO A 120 8.26 -8.13 1.79
C PRO A 120 9.76 -7.98 1.58
N VAL A 121 10.20 -6.76 1.24
CA VAL A 121 11.63 -6.46 1.09
C VAL A 121 12.30 -6.44 2.47
N PRO A 122 13.33 -7.26 2.70
CA PRO A 122 14.01 -7.33 3.99
C PRO A 122 14.54 -5.96 4.44
N GLY A 123 14.19 -5.57 5.66
CA GLY A 123 14.60 -4.29 6.24
C GLY A 123 14.06 -3.05 5.51
N ASN A 124 13.02 -3.21 4.67
CA ASN A 124 12.45 -2.13 3.87
C ASN A 124 13.50 -1.41 2.98
N ARG A 125 14.53 -2.12 2.55
CA ARG A 125 15.64 -1.54 1.81
C ARG A 125 16.23 -2.55 0.84
N TYR A 126 16.47 -2.13 -0.39
CA TYR A 126 17.33 -2.84 -1.32
C TYR A 126 18.47 -1.95 -1.79
N ARG A 127 19.54 -2.57 -2.26
CA ARG A 127 20.72 -1.89 -2.77
C ARG A 127 20.87 -2.14 -4.25
N LEU A 128 21.06 -1.07 -4.99
CA LEU A 128 21.35 -1.10 -6.41
C LEU A 128 22.83 -0.80 -6.64
N ARG A 129 23.42 -1.53 -7.56
CA ARG A 129 24.72 -1.15 -8.14
C ARG A 129 24.43 -0.35 -9.40
N VAL A 130 24.83 0.90 -9.41
CA VAL A 130 24.80 1.71 -10.62
C VAL A 130 26.10 1.39 -11.37
N GLY A 131 25.96 0.75 -12.54
CA GLY A 131 27.09 0.54 -13.45
C GLY A 131 27.61 1.88 -13.97
N SER A 132 28.87 1.90 -14.40
CA SER A 132 29.38 3.05 -15.17
C SER A 132 28.62 3.11 -16.48
N PRO A 133 28.11 4.27 -16.91
CA PRO A 133 27.64 4.43 -18.28
C PRO A 133 28.84 4.18 -19.20
N GLU A 134 28.71 3.21 -20.10
CA GLU A 134 29.66 2.99 -21.19
C GLU A 134 29.43 4.04 -22.28
#